data_124237a839e785ed35b3772b4a461500
#
_entry.id   124237a839e785ed35b3772b4a461500
#
_cell.length_a   1.000
_cell.length_b   1.000
_cell.length_c   1.000
_cell.angle_alpha   90.00
_cell.angle_beta   90.00
_cell.angle_gamma   90.00
#
_symmetry.space_group_name_H-M   'P 1'
#
loop_
_entity.id
_entity.type
_entity.pdbx_description
1 polymer ?
#
loop_
_entity_poly.entity_id
_entity_poly.type
_entity_poly.pdbx_seq_one_letter_code
_entity_poly.pdbx_strand_id
1 'polypeptide(L)'
;VEYGRSIEKEKNKHFKFTMTTNCVLMNDEIMDFLNKEMSNVVISIDGRREVHDRMRPTINGKGSYDIIMNKAQEFVRRRNACDKEYYVRGTFTGFNKDFGNDVLHLADQGFDQISVEPVVTDPKCEYALREEDLPEIREEYERLAQIYMDRRANGKWFNFFHFMVDLEGGPCLRKRLTGCGAGNEYVAVTPDGDIYPCHQFVGRDGYRMGSVLDGTFDRDIQAKFAHNTVLNKEKCRDCWARFFCSGGCAANAEAFHGDISQPYDMECQMERKRLECAMAIYAKERAARMAKEEAAKE
;
A
#
# COMPACT_ATOMS: atom_id res chain seq x y z
N VAL A 1 2.02 -17.83 -15.45
CA VAL A 1 2.51 -16.79 -16.40
C VAL A 1 2.39 -17.27 -17.84
N GLU A 2 3.01 -18.39 -18.20
CA GLU A 2 3.04 -18.92 -19.59
C GLU A 2 1.63 -19.03 -20.20
N TYR A 3 0.68 -19.62 -19.51
CA TYR A 3 -0.71 -19.70 -19.97
C TYR A 3 -1.31 -18.32 -20.22
N GLY A 4 -1.13 -17.36 -19.29
CA GLY A 4 -1.59 -16.00 -19.51
C GLY A 4 -1.02 -15.38 -20.77
N ARG A 5 0.31 -15.50 -20.97
CA ARG A 5 0.98 -15.00 -22.18
C ARG A 5 0.45 -15.66 -23.46
N SER A 6 0.19 -16.97 -23.42
CA SER A 6 -0.30 -17.70 -24.61
C SER A 6 -1.66 -17.24 -25.13
N ILE A 7 -2.52 -16.73 -24.24
CA ILE A 7 -3.88 -16.29 -24.60
C ILE A 7 -4.00 -14.77 -24.86
N GLU A 8 -2.96 -13.97 -24.59
CA GLU A 8 -2.99 -12.50 -24.74
C GLU A 8 -3.48 -12.07 -26.13
N LYS A 9 -2.92 -12.67 -27.19
CA LYS A 9 -3.26 -12.33 -28.57
C LYS A 9 -4.70 -12.72 -28.91
N GLU A 10 -5.12 -13.93 -28.54
CA GLU A 10 -6.48 -14.43 -28.78
C GLU A 10 -7.54 -13.56 -28.09
N LYS A 11 -7.30 -13.20 -26.82
CA LYS A 11 -8.22 -12.42 -26.01
C LYS A 11 -8.10 -10.91 -26.24
N ASN A 12 -7.14 -10.45 -27.07
CA ASN A 12 -6.80 -9.04 -27.24
C ASN A 12 -6.64 -8.30 -25.89
N LYS A 13 -5.86 -8.92 -24.98
CA LYS A 13 -5.58 -8.41 -23.64
C LYS A 13 -4.08 -8.49 -23.38
N HIS A 14 -3.59 -7.61 -22.52
CA HIS A 14 -2.23 -7.66 -22.00
C HIS A 14 -2.26 -7.90 -20.49
N PHE A 15 -1.64 -8.99 -20.02
CA PHE A 15 -1.56 -9.30 -18.60
C PHE A 15 -0.34 -8.63 -17.96
N LYS A 16 -0.59 -7.80 -16.96
CA LYS A 16 0.46 -7.28 -16.09
C LYS A 16 0.54 -8.17 -14.85
N PHE A 17 1.55 -9.04 -14.83
CA PHE A 17 1.82 -9.87 -13.66
C PHE A 17 2.53 -9.06 -12.59
N THR A 18 2.12 -9.24 -11.34
CA THR A 18 2.75 -8.64 -10.16
C THR A 18 2.94 -9.72 -9.10
N MET A 19 3.89 -9.52 -8.19
CA MET A 19 4.13 -10.45 -7.10
C MET A 19 4.46 -9.71 -5.82
N THR A 20 3.95 -10.22 -4.69
CA THR A 20 4.41 -9.84 -3.35
C THR A 20 5.22 -10.97 -2.77
N THR A 21 6.40 -10.66 -2.22
CA THR A 21 7.33 -11.67 -1.69
C THR A 21 7.94 -11.21 -0.36
N ASN A 22 8.20 -12.16 0.53
CA ASN A 22 9.01 -11.95 1.74
C ASN A 22 10.51 -12.20 1.53
N CYS A 23 10.95 -12.45 0.32
CA CYS A 23 12.34 -12.70 -0.08
C CYS A 23 13.05 -13.90 0.56
N VAL A 24 12.43 -14.67 1.45
CA VAL A 24 13.10 -15.78 2.15
C VAL A 24 13.67 -16.80 1.18
N LEU A 25 12.89 -17.19 0.16
CA LEU A 25 13.30 -18.18 -0.85
C LEU A 25 13.98 -17.55 -2.08
N MET A 26 14.19 -16.21 -2.09
CA MET A 26 14.80 -15.52 -3.22
C MET A 26 16.20 -16.06 -3.50
N ASN A 27 16.45 -16.40 -4.74
CA ASN A 27 17.73 -16.82 -5.32
C ASN A 27 17.89 -16.22 -6.73
N ASP A 28 19.00 -16.45 -7.39
CA ASP A 28 19.29 -15.87 -8.72
C ASP A 28 18.25 -16.26 -9.77
N GLU A 29 17.85 -17.53 -9.84
CA GLU A 29 16.85 -18.04 -10.79
C GLU A 29 15.48 -17.33 -10.59
N ILE A 30 15.04 -17.19 -9.33
CA ILE A 30 13.81 -16.48 -8.99
C ILE A 30 13.93 -15.00 -9.34
N MET A 31 15.05 -14.36 -9.05
CA MET A 31 15.29 -12.95 -9.38
C MET A 31 15.20 -12.71 -10.88
N ASP A 32 15.82 -13.57 -11.68
CA ASP A 32 15.82 -13.47 -13.14
C ASP A 32 14.41 -13.69 -13.71
N PHE A 33 13.68 -14.68 -13.20
CA PHE A 33 12.28 -14.91 -13.58
C PHE A 33 11.39 -13.70 -13.25
N LEU A 34 11.48 -13.16 -12.01
CA LEU A 34 10.69 -12.01 -11.59
C LEU A 34 11.05 -10.77 -12.40
N ASN A 35 12.33 -10.55 -12.70
CA ASN A 35 12.76 -9.43 -13.53
C ASN A 35 12.30 -9.55 -14.97
N LYS A 36 12.19 -10.75 -15.49
CA LYS A 36 11.68 -11.00 -16.84
C LYS A 36 10.17 -10.81 -16.92
N GLU A 37 9.41 -11.45 -16.04
CA GLU A 37 7.96 -11.64 -16.21
C GLU A 37 7.09 -10.64 -15.43
N MET A 38 7.54 -10.13 -14.28
CA MET A 38 6.73 -9.27 -13.42
C MET A 38 6.87 -7.81 -13.80
N SER A 39 5.72 -7.13 -13.97
CA SER A 39 5.66 -5.67 -14.18
C SER A 39 6.08 -4.94 -12.91
N ASN A 40 5.56 -5.37 -11.76
CA ASN A 40 5.90 -4.82 -10.45
C ASN A 40 6.13 -5.96 -9.44
N VAL A 41 7.04 -5.75 -8.49
CA VAL A 41 7.28 -6.66 -7.36
C VAL A 41 7.26 -5.88 -6.06
N VAL A 42 6.43 -6.36 -5.12
CA VAL A 42 6.34 -5.81 -3.77
C VAL A 42 7.17 -6.69 -2.82
N ILE A 43 8.12 -6.08 -2.14
CA ILE A 43 9.02 -6.73 -1.19
C ILE A 43 8.53 -6.41 0.23
N SER A 44 8.20 -7.43 1.01
CA SER A 44 7.67 -7.25 2.36
C SER A 44 8.79 -7.07 3.39
N ILE A 45 9.04 -5.82 3.82
CA ILE A 45 9.98 -5.46 4.90
C ILE A 45 9.33 -4.35 5.73
N ASP A 46 9.18 -4.56 7.04
CA ASP A 46 8.44 -3.61 7.88
C ASP A 46 9.29 -2.41 8.36
N GLY A 47 10.62 -2.48 8.22
CA GLY A 47 11.52 -1.40 8.62
C GLY A 47 12.78 -1.89 9.32
N ARG A 48 13.09 -1.30 10.49
CA ARG A 48 14.23 -1.68 11.33
C ARG A 48 14.19 -3.15 11.69
N ARG A 49 15.36 -3.74 11.96
CA ARG A 49 15.51 -5.17 12.27
C ARG A 49 14.56 -5.64 13.38
N GLU A 50 14.56 -4.96 14.50
CA GLU A 50 13.74 -5.31 15.66
C GLU A 50 12.23 -5.25 15.36
N VAL A 51 11.79 -4.30 14.54
CA VAL A 51 10.41 -4.17 14.10
C VAL A 51 10.05 -5.32 13.17
N HIS A 52 10.87 -5.55 12.15
CA HIS A 52 10.65 -6.62 11.18
C HIS A 52 10.64 -8.00 11.83
N ASP A 53 11.65 -8.32 12.65
CA ASP A 53 11.81 -9.63 13.27
C ASP A 53 10.71 -9.94 14.28
N ARG A 54 10.14 -8.91 14.94
CA ARG A 54 9.00 -9.06 15.84
C ARG A 54 7.74 -9.50 15.09
N MET A 55 7.48 -8.90 13.92
CA MET A 55 6.24 -9.12 13.16
C MET A 55 6.35 -10.25 12.12
N ARG A 56 7.57 -10.58 11.69
CA ARG A 56 7.85 -11.60 10.67
C ARG A 56 8.92 -12.60 11.11
N PRO A 57 8.70 -13.29 12.23
CA PRO A 57 9.61 -14.36 12.64
C PRO A 57 9.58 -15.51 11.64
N THR A 58 10.67 -16.26 11.57
CA THR A 58 10.70 -17.55 10.88
C THR A 58 9.91 -18.61 11.65
N ILE A 59 9.59 -19.75 11.03
CA ILE A 59 8.82 -20.84 11.67
C ILE A 59 9.46 -21.30 13.00
N ASN A 60 10.80 -21.21 13.12
CA ASN A 60 11.52 -21.56 14.35
C ASN A 60 11.65 -20.39 15.36
N GLY A 61 10.90 -19.30 15.17
CA GLY A 61 10.85 -18.14 16.05
C GLY A 61 12.07 -17.21 15.99
N LYS A 62 13.00 -17.44 15.04
CA LYS A 62 14.13 -16.52 14.82
C LYS A 62 13.75 -15.37 13.90
N GLY A 63 14.51 -14.26 13.96
CA GLY A 63 14.34 -13.14 13.05
C GLY A 63 14.57 -13.54 11.59
N SER A 64 13.88 -12.87 10.67
CA SER A 64 14.01 -13.07 9.22
C SER A 64 14.75 -11.92 8.51
N TYR A 65 14.98 -10.79 9.17
CA TYR A 65 15.59 -9.60 8.60
C TYR A 65 16.93 -9.88 7.92
N ASP A 66 17.88 -10.52 8.62
CA ASP A 66 19.20 -10.83 8.07
C ASP A 66 19.17 -11.84 6.93
N ILE A 67 18.15 -12.70 6.89
CA ILE A 67 17.98 -13.68 5.82
C ILE A 67 17.60 -12.99 4.52
N ILE A 68 16.80 -11.91 4.60
CA ILE A 68 16.18 -11.31 3.42
C ILE A 68 16.87 -10.05 2.92
N MET A 69 17.52 -9.27 3.79
CA MET A 69 17.95 -7.91 3.45
C MET A 69 18.93 -7.87 2.26
N ASN A 70 19.99 -8.66 2.30
CA ASN A 70 20.96 -8.71 1.20
C ASN A 70 20.32 -9.18 -0.12
N LYS A 71 19.36 -10.11 -0.04
CA LYS A 71 18.63 -10.62 -1.22
C LYS A 71 17.72 -9.53 -1.80
N ALA A 72 17.02 -8.79 -0.95
CA ALA A 72 16.16 -7.68 -1.35
C ALA A 72 16.97 -6.56 -2.02
N GLN A 73 18.12 -6.18 -1.44
CA GLN A 73 19.02 -5.18 -2.02
C GLN A 73 19.56 -5.60 -3.38
N GLU A 74 20.03 -6.85 -3.52
CA GLU A 74 20.51 -7.37 -4.81
C GLU A 74 19.38 -7.43 -5.85
N PHE A 75 18.20 -7.88 -5.46
CA PHE A 75 17.05 -7.91 -6.35
C PHE A 75 16.67 -6.51 -6.85
N VAL A 76 16.61 -5.51 -5.96
CA VAL A 76 16.31 -4.12 -6.31
C VAL A 76 17.38 -3.56 -7.23
N ARG A 77 18.65 -3.81 -6.97
CA ARG A 77 19.76 -3.40 -7.85
C ARG A 77 19.57 -3.93 -9.28
N ARG A 78 19.21 -5.22 -9.43
CA ARG A 78 18.93 -5.82 -10.76
C ARG A 78 17.68 -5.21 -11.39
N ARG A 79 16.64 -4.91 -10.61
CA ARG A 79 15.40 -4.31 -11.08
C ARG A 79 15.61 -2.91 -11.63
N ASN A 80 16.34 -2.07 -10.90
CA ASN A 80 16.69 -0.71 -11.33
C ASN A 80 17.51 -0.71 -12.61
N ALA A 81 18.43 -1.68 -12.77
CA ALA A 81 19.19 -1.84 -14.01
C ALA A 81 18.33 -2.20 -15.24
N CYS A 82 17.12 -2.74 -15.04
CA CYS A 82 16.14 -3.08 -16.07
C CYS A 82 14.99 -2.08 -16.21
N ASP A 83 15.04 -0.96 -15.49
CA ASP A 83 13.97 0.07 -15.45
C ASP A 83 12.60 -0.54 -15.13
N LYS A 84 12.53 -1.39 -14.10
CA LYS A 84 11.30 -2.06 -13.67
C LYS A 84 10.88 -1.65 -12.27
N GLU A 85 9.56 -1.51 -12.11
CA GLU A 85 8.95 -1.05 -10.86
C GLU A 85 9.08 -2.06 -9.73
N TYR A 86 9.31 -1.55 -8.52
CA TYR A 86 9.23 -2.28 -7.26
C TYR A 86 8.72 -1.38 -6.14
N TYR A 87 8.27 -1.99 -5.05
CA TYR A 87 8.05 -1.31 -3.77
C TYR A 87 8.56 -2.18 -2.63
N VAL A 88 9.25 -1.56 -1.68
CA VAL A 88 9.40 -2.14 -0.34
C VAL A 88 8.20 -1.72 0.47
N ARG A 89 7.42 -2.71 0.93
CA ARG A 89 6.19 -2.49 1.67
C ARG A 89 6.30 -3.03 3.08
N GLY A 90 6.17 -2.14 4.04
CA GLY A 90 6.09 -2.42 5.47
C GLY A 90 4.72 -2.10 6.06
N THR A 91 4.56 -2.46 7.31
CA THR A 91 3.35 -2.17 8.09
C THR A 91 3.75 -1.62 9.45
N PHE A 92 3.17 -0.50 9.86
CA PHE A 92 3.30 -0.04 11.23
C PHE A 92 2.09 -0.44 12.07
N THR A 93 2.33 -0.64 13.35
CA THR A 93 1.41 -1.21 14.32
C THR A 93 1.45 -0.41 15.62
N GLY A 94 0.67 -0.77 16.62
CA GLY A 94 0.80 -0.24 17.98
C GLY A 94 2.18 -0.46 18.62
N PHE A 95 3.01 -1.32 18.01
CA PHE A 95 4.36 -1.61 18.50
C PHE A 95 5.46 -0.70 17.92
N ASN A 96 5.21 -0.02 16.79
CA ASN A 96 6.17 0.85 16.11
C ASN A 96 5.50 2.11 15.57
N LYS A 97 4.89 2.88 16.46
CA LYS A 97 4.21 4.15 16.12
C LYS A 97 5.18 5.21 15.60
N ASP A 98 6.48 5.07 15.89
CA ASP A 98 7.60 5.83 15.35
C ASP A 98 8.01 5.35 13.92
N PHE A 99 7.03 4.96 13.12
CA PHE A 99 7.19 4.33 11.80
C PHE A 99 8.02 5.16 10.80
N GLY A 100 8.14 6.45 11.01
CA GLY A 100 9.04 7.29 10.22
C GLY A 100 10.48 6.84 10.31
N ASN A 101 10.91 6.30 11.46
CA ASN A 101 12.25 5.72 11.59
C ASN A 101 12.39 4.45 10.75
N ASP A 102 11.32 3.68 10.56
CA ASP A 102 11.31 2.49 9.70
C ASP A 102 11.40 2.89 8.22
N VAL A 103 10.66 3.93 7.80
CA VAL A 103 10.75 4.51 6.45
C VAL A 103 12.16 5.01 6.17
N LEU A 104 12.74 5.78 7.09
CA LEU A 104 14.08 6.34 6.96
C LEU A 104 15.15 5.25 6.94
N HIS A 105 15.00 4.22 7.76
CA HIS A 105 15.86 3.05 7.77
C HIS A 105 15.87 2.37 6.39
N LEU A 106 14.70 2.10 5.81
CA LEU A 106 14.60 1.50 4.48
C LEU A 106 15.27 2.37 3.41
N ALA A 107 15.07 3.70 3.46
CA ALA A 107 15.75 4.63 2.56
C ALA A 107 17.28 4.59 2.72
N ASP A 108 17.78 4.50 3.96
CA ASP A 108 19.22 4.39 4.25
C ASP A 108 19.81 3.04 3.85
N GLN A 109 18.96 2.00 3.70
CA GLN A 109 19.35 0.70 3.12
C GLN A 109 19.40 0.70 1.58
N GLY A 110 19.12 1.84 0.94
CA GLY A 110 19.21 2.01 -0.51
C GLY A 110 17.90 1.70 -1.27
N PHE A 111 16.78 1.59 -0.58
CA PHE A 111 15.47 1.48 -1.22
C PHE A 111 14.90 2.87 -1.49
N ASP A 112 14.48 3.13 -2.72
CA ASP A 112 13.95 4.42 -3.14
C ASP A 112 12.43 4.43 -3.41
N GLN A 113 11.78 3.26 -3.33
CA GLN A 113 10.33 3.10 -3.47
C GLN A 113 9.77 2.41 -2.22
N ILE A 114 9.22 3.21 -1.31
CA ILE A 114 8.85 2.76 0.05
C ILE A 114 7.38 3.04 0.33
N SER A 115 6.70 2.04 0.91
CA SER A 115 5.35 2.14 1.44
C SER A 115 5.31 1.50 2.84
N VAL A 116 4.98 2.26 3.88
CA VAL A 116 4.75 1.74 5.23
C VAL A 116 3.34 2.15 5.65
N GLU A 117 2.46 1.16 5.76
CA GLU A 117 1.03 1.36 5.92
C GLU A 117 0.58 1.06 7.36
N PRO A 118 -0.50 1.69 7.84
CA PRO A 118 -1.11 1.27 9.10
C PRO A 118 -1.65 -0.16 9.00
N VAL A 119 -1.53 -0.91 10.08
CA VAL A 119 -2.04 -2.28 10.14
C VAL A 119 -3.55 -2.34 9.96
N VAL A 120 -4.01 -3.30 9.15
CA VAL A 120 -5.42 -3.70 9.04
C VAL A 120 -5.57 -5.03 9.77
N THR A 121 -6.21 -5.04 10.94
CA THR A 121 -6.30 -6.22 11.79
C THR A 121 -7.57 -6.20 12.64
N ASP A 122 -7.86 -7.32 13.32
CA ASP A 122 -8.92 -7.38 14.33
C ASP A 122 -8.57 -6.41 15.48
N PRO A 123 -9.52 -5.57 15.93
CA PRO A 123 -9.30 -4.64 17.07
C PRO A 123 -8.79 -5.29 18.35
N LYS A 124 -9.02 -6.59 18.52
CA LYS A 124 -8.57 -7.37 19.69
C LYS A 124 -7.09 -7.78 19.62
N CYS A 125 -6.45 -7.65 18.47
CA CYS A 125 -5.02 -7.95 18.35
C CYS A 125 -4.20 -6.99 19.22
N GLU A 126 -3.17 -7.53 19.87
CA GLU A 126 -2.27 -6.78 20.76
C GLU A 126 -1.57 -5.62 20.00
N TYR A 127 -1.24 -5.83 18.74
CA TYR A 127 -0.56 -4.86 17.88
C TYR A 127 -1.52 -3.95 17.08
N ALA A 128 -2.84 -4.02 17.32
CA ALA A 128 -3.80 -3.12 16.70
C ALA A 128 -3.53 -1.68 17.11
N LEU A 129 -3.68 -0.75 16.17
CA LEU A 129 -3.67 0.68 16.46
C LEU A 129 -4.95 1.07 17.21
N ARG A 130 -4.84 1.99 18.18
CA ARG A 130 -5.93 2.46 19.04
C ARG A 130 -6.09 3.98 18.94
N GLU A 131 -7.24 4.49 19.32
CA GLU A 131 -7.51 5.93 19.29
C GLU A 131 -6.51 6.74 20.13
N GLU A 132 -6.04 6.19 21.25
CA GLU A 132 -5.00 6.78 22.10
C GLU A 132 -3.63 6.93 21.41
N ASP A 133 -3.37 6.17 20.36
CA ASP A 133 -2.13 6.24 19.56
C ASP A 133 -2.14 7.40 18.55
N LEU A 134 -3.32 7.94 18.27
CA LEU A 134 -3.52 8.89 17.18
C LEU A 134 -2.71 10.18 17.31
N PRO A 135 -2.57 10.82 18.51
CA PRO A 135 -1.73 12.00 18.65
C PRO A 135 -0.29 11.75 18.23
N GLU A 136 0.32 10.66 18.73
CA GLU A 136 1.70 10.26 18.43
C GLU A 136 1.89 9.96 16.93
N ILE A 137 0.95 9.24 16.32
CA ILE A 137 0.98 8.94 14.88
C ILE A 137 0.91 10.21 14.03
N ARG A 138 0.09 11.19 14.43
CA ARG A 138 -0.03 12.46 13.71
C ARG A 138 1.24 13.30 13.77
N GLU A 139 1.88 13.37 14.95
CA GLU A 139 3.18 14.02 15.13
C GLU A 139 4.25 13.32 14.31
N GLU A 140 4.22 11.99 14.25
CA GLU A 140 5.17 11.22 13.47
C GLU A 140 5.04 11.44 11.95
N TYR A 141 3.82 11.59 11.42
CA TYR A 141 3.63 12.01 10.02
C TYR A 141 4.23 13.39 9.75
N GLU A 142 4.06 14.37 10.65
CA GLU A 142 4.63 15.71 10.52
C GLU A 142 6.17 15.67 10.57
N ARG A 143 6.72 14.94 11.53
CA ARG A 143 8.17 14.74 11.66
C ARG A 143 8.76 14.09 10.41
N LEU A 144 8.14 13.02 9.92
CA LEU A 144 8.59 12.34 8.71
C LEU A 144 8.50 13.27 7.49
N ALA A 145 7.43 14.04 7.34
CA ALA A 145 7.26 14.98 6.23
C ALA A 145 8.36 16.04 6.21
N GLN A 146 8.74 16.58 7.39
CA GLN A 146 9.84 17.55 7.48
C GLN A 146 11.17 16.92 7.06
N ILE A 147 11.52 15.76 7.59
CA ILE A 147 12.76 15.05 7.24
C ILE A 147 12.76 14.65 5.76
N TYR A 148 11.61 14.21 5.22
CA TYR A 148 11.44 13.88 3.81
C TYR A 148 11.77 15.06 2.91
N MET A 149 11.21 16.25 3.19
CA MET A 149 11.50 17.49 2.44
C MET A 149 12.98 17.86 2.52
N ASP A 150 13.58 17.78 3.71
CA ASP A 150 14.99 18.15 3.92
C ASP A 150 15.94 17.16 3.21
N ARG A 151 15.66 15.85 3.24
CA ARG A 151 16.43 14.85 2.48
C ARG A 151 16.36 15.12 0.98
N ARG A 152 15.18 15.37 0.44
CA ARG A 152 14.97 15.64 -1.00
C ARG A 152 15.68 16.92 -1.44
N ALA A 153 15.60 17.97 -0.65
CA ALA A 153 16.32 19.23 -0.92
C ALA A 153 17.85 19.06 -0.97
N ASN A 154 18.38 18.07 -0.23
CA ASN A 154 19.82 17.75 -0.17
C ASN A 154 20.23 16.56 -1.08
N GLY A 155 19.41 16.20 -2.06
CA GLY A 155 19.72 15.14 -3.04
C GLY A 155 19.63 13.70 -2.50
N LYS A 156 19.16 13.50 -1.28
CA LYS A 156 18.88 12.17 -0.69
C LYS A 156 17.44 11.78 -0.99
N TRP A 157 17.16 11.56 -2.25
CA TRP A 157 15.82 11.34 -2.75
C TRP A 157 15.33 9.89 -2.53
N PHE A 158 14.07 9.75 -2.11
CA PHE A 158 13.30 8.52 -2.15
C PHE A 158 11.82 8.87 -2.29
N ASN A 159 11.01 7.92 -2.77
CA ASN A 159 9.57 8.02 -2.78
C ASN A 159 9.00 7.34 -1.54
N PHE A 160 8.22 8.09 -0.77
CA PHE A 160 7.31 7.52 0.20
C PHE A 160 5.89 7.56 -0.39
N PHE A 161 5.36 6.39 -0.73
CA PHE A 161 4.10 6.24 -1.46
C PHE A 161 2.95 7.09 -0.89
N HIS A 162 2.86 7.18 0.44
CA HIS A 162 1.81 7.90 1.13
C HIS A 162 1.90 9.43 1.03
N PHE A 163 3.03 9.98 0.61
CA PHE A 163 3.18 11.41 0.32
C PHE A 163 3.09 11.74 -1.17
N MET A 164 2.98 10.73 -2.02
CA MET A 164 2.85 10.91 -3.47
C MET A 164 1.39 11.10 -3.86
N VAL A 165 0.89 12.31 -3.69
CA VAL A 165 -0.48 12.68 -4.07
C VAL A 165 -0.45 13.56 -5.31
N ASP A 166 -1.13 13.15 -6.39
CA ASP A 166 -1.29 13.98 -7.57
C ASP A 166 -2.30 15.11 -7.30
N LEU A 167 -1.78 16.30 -7.10
CA LEU A 167 -2.55 17.52 -6.82
C LEU A 167 -2.79 18.36 -8.09
N GLU A 168 -2.17 18.05 -9.23
CA GLU A 168 -2.29 18.82 -10.47
C GLU A 168 -3.31 18.24 -11.44
N GLY A 169 -3.34 16.95 -11.64
CA GLY A 169 -4.23 16.30 -12.62
C GLY A 169 -5.15 15.25 -12.04
N GLY A 170 -4.68 14.54 -11.06
CA GLY A 170 -5.41 13.48 -10.34
C GLY A 170 -5.80 12.28 -11.22
N PRO A 171 -5.96 11.09 -10.65
CA PRO A 171 -6.47 9.93 -11.35
C PRO A 171 -7.95 10.09 -11.72
N CYS A 172 -8.39 9.22 -12.61
CA CYS A 172 -9.77 9.12 -13.02
C CYS A 172 -10.77 9.18 -11.86
N LEU A 173 -11.78 10.02 -11.94
CA LEU A 173 -12.81 10.23 -10.91
C LEU A 173 -13.41 8.88 -10.44
N ARG A 174 -13.63 7.93 -11.34
CA ARG A 174 -14.17 6.61 -11.00
C ARG A 174 -13.35 5.91 -9.92
N LYS A 175 -12.01 5.92 -10.03
CA LYS A 175 -11.13 5.35 -9.01
C LYS A 175 -11.19 6.10 -7.68
N ARG A 176 -11.47 7.41 -7.75
CA ARG A 176 -11.64 8.23 -6.55
C ARG A 176 -12.95 7.97 -5.81
N LEU A 177 -13.94 7.38 -6.47
CA LEU A 177 -15.22 7.04 -5.83
C LEU A 177 -15.15 5.76 -4.99
N THR A 178 -14.45 4.73 -5.47
CA THR A 178 -14.46 3.36 -4.90
C THR A 178 -13.15 2.93 -4.26
N GLY A 179 -12.11 3.75 -4.30
CA GLY A 179 -10.79 3.42 -3.75
C GLY A 179 -10.12 2.27 -4.50
N CYS A 180 -9.72 1.23 -3.78
CA CYS A 180 -9.01 0.08 -4.34
C CYS A 180 -9.87 -0.81 -5.26
N GLY A 181 -11.19 -0.64 -5.25
CA GLY A 181 -12.11 -1.42 -6.09
C GLY A 181 -12.35 -2.86 -5.63
N ALA A 182 -12.03 -3.18 -4.37
CA ALA A 182 -12.27 -4.51 -3.80
C ALA A 182 -13.69 -5.01 -4.06
N GLY A 183 -13.84 -6.28 -4.44
CA GLY A 183 -15.11 -6.94 -4.70
C GLY A 183 -15.80 -6.55 -6.01
N ASN A 184 -15.36 -5.48 -6.67
CA ASN A 184 -15.94 -5.01 -7.94
C ASN A 184 -14.93 -4.92 -9.08
N GLU A 185 -13.79 -4.24 -8.87
CA GLU A 185 -12.74 -4.07 -9.88
C GLU A 185 -11.63 -5.10 -9.75
N TYR A 186 -11.45 -5.69 -8.58
CA TYR A 186 -10.61 -6.86 -8.33
C TYR A 186 -11.20 -7.77 -7.28
N VAL A 187 -10.75 -9.01 -7.25
CA VAL A 187 -11.10 -10.03 -6.26
C VAL A 187 -9.85 -10.79 -5.82
N ALA A 188 -9.92 -11.43 -4.65
CA ALA A 188 -8.96 -12.43 -4.23
C ALA A 188 -9.48 -13.84 -4.55
N VAL A 189 -8.60 -14.69 -5.07
CA VAL A 189 -8.89 -16.11 -5.27
C VAL A 189 -7.95 -16.93 -4.39
N THR A 190 -8.52 -17.80 -3.56
CA THR A 190 -7.74 -18.67 -2.67
C THR A 190 -7.12 -19.83 -3.45
N PRO A 191 -6.15 -20.57 -2.88
CA PRO A 191 -5.62 -21.79 -3.50
C PRO A 191 -6.69 -22.84 -3.80
N ASP A 192 -7.77 -22.88 -3.00
CA ASP A 192 -8.92 -23.79 -3.16
C ASP A 192 -9.93 -23.30 -4.20
N GLY A 193 -9.67 -22.17 -4.84
CA GLY A 193 -10.48 -21.59 -5.89
C GLY A 193 -11.62 -20.70 -5.41
N ASP A 194 -11.80 -20.46 -4.12
CA ASP A 194 -12.82 -19.59 -3.58
C ASP A 194 -12.54 -18.12 -3.87
N ILE A 195 -13.59 -17.37 -4.21
CA ILE A 195 -13.52 -15.96 -4.57
C ILE A 195 -13.98 -15.10 -3.39
N TYR A 196 -13.19 -14.07 -3.05
CA TYR A 196 -13.50 -13.07 -2.01
C TYR A 196 -13.29 -11.65 -2.53
N PRO A 197 -13.93 -10.61 -1.92
CA PRO A 197 -13.74 -9.21 -2.33
C PRO A 197 -12.29 -8.74 -2.31
N CYS A 198 -11.50 -9.14 -1.31
CA CYS A 198 -10.04 -8.96 -1.24
C CYS A 198 -9.44 -9.97 -0.24
N HIS A 199 -8.12 -10.00 -0.15
CA HIS A 199 -7.40 -10.92 0.75
C HIS A 199 -7.79 -10.76 2.23
N GLN A 200 -8.22 -9.57 2.67
CA GLN A 200 -8.65 -9.30 4.05
C GLN A 200 -10.03 -9.91 4.37
N PHE A 201 -10.80 -10.28 3.37
CA PHE A 201 -12.10 -10.93 3.54
C PHE A 201 -12.04 -12.46 3.42
N VAL A 202 -10.87 -13.03 3.09
CA VAL A 202 -10.71 -14.49 2.98
C VAL A 202 -11.08 -15.15 4.30
N GLY A 203 -12.01 -16.12 4.22
CA GLY A 203 -12.50 -16.88 5.37
C GLY A 203 -13.52 -16.13 6.26
N ARG A 204 -13.92 -14.90 5.92
CA ARG A 204 -15.00 -14.22 6.64
C ARG A 204 -16.37 -14.67 6.16
N ASP A 205 -17.24 -15.00 7.11
CA ASP A 205 -18.61 -15.40 6.83
C ASP A 205 -19.37 -14.30 6.07
N GLY A 206 -20.17 -14.71 5.07
CA GLY A 206 -20.98 -13.80 4.28
C GLY A 206 -20.22 -13.01 3.20
N TYR A 207 -18.89 -13.26 3.01
CA TYR A 207 -18.08 -12.58 1.99
C TYR A 207 -17.51 -13.49 0.90
N ARG A 208 -17.80 -14.79 0.94
CA ARG A 208 -17.44 -15.70 -0.16
C ARG A 208 -18.33 -15.39 -1.37
N MET A 209 -17.71 -14.96 -2.46
CA MET A 209 -18.40 -14.54 -3.70
C MET A 209 -18.62 -15.70 -4.69
N GLY A 210 -18.13 -16.90 -4.42
CA GLY A 210 -18.23 -18.05 -5.31
C GLY A 210 -16.93 -18.79 -5.47
N SER A 211 -16.78 -19.53 -6.58
CA SER A 211 -15.57 -20.28 -6.88
C SER A 211 -15.24 -20.27 -8.38
N VAL A 212 -13.94 -20.20 -8.70
CA VAL A 212 -13.47 -20.36 -10.08
C VAL A 212 -13.58 -21.80 -10.58
N LEU A 213 -13.72 -22.79 -9.67
CA LEU A 213 -13.78 -24.21 -10.03
C LEU A 213 -15.17 -24.62 -10.56
N ASP A 214 -16.25 -24.04 -10.02
CA ASP A 214 -17.63 -24.32 -10.43
C ASP A 214 -18.26 -23.17 -11.25
N GLY A 215 -17.53 -22.05 -11.40
CA GLY A 215 -17.98 -20.89 -12.16
C GLY A 215 -19.06 -20.07 -11.46
N THR A 216 -19.30 -20.29 -10.17
CA THR A 216 -20.25 -19.48 -9.37
C THR A 216 -19.69 -18.12 -9.05
N PHE A 217 -20.55 -17.10 -9.04
CA PHE A 217 -20.18 -15.74 -8.65
C PHE A 217 -21.38 -14.97 -8.10
N ASP A 218 -21.29 -14.54 -6.85
CA ASP A 218 -22.33 -13.78 -6.16
C ASP A 218 -22.30 -12.30 -6.61
N ARG A 219 -23.33 -11.93 -7.39
CA ARG A 219 -23.51 -10.57 -7.91
C ARG A 219 -24.04 -9.60 -6.87
N ASP A 220 -24.68 -10.07 -5.80
CA ASP A 220 -25.21 -9.20 -4.75
C ASP A 220 -24.08 -8.68 -3.87
N ILE A 221 -23.11 -9.53 -3.53
CA ILE A 221 -21.88 -9.11 -2.86
C ILE A 221 -21.12 -8.12 -3.76
N GLN A 222 -20.97 -8.42 -5.05
CA GLN A 222 -20.33 -7.48 -6.00
C GLN A 222 -21.05 -6.13 -6.00
N ALA A 223 -22.38 -6.12 -6.09
CA ALA A 223 -23.18 -4.89 -6.09
C ALA A 223 -23.02 -4.11 -4.79
N LYS A 224 -23.00 -4.79 -3.62
CA LYS A 224 -22.72 -4.17 -2.32
C LYS A 224 -21.40 -3.40 -2.33
N PHE A 225 -20.32 -3.99 -2.86
CA PHE A 225 -19.02 -3.31 -2.95
C PHE A 225 -18.98 -2.21 -4.02
N ALA A 226 -19.62 -2.43 -5.17
CA ALA A 226 -19.73 -1.41 -6.22
C ALA A 226 -20.49 -0.17 -5.74
N HIS A 227 -21.51 -0.34 -4.88
CA HIS A 227 -22.28 0.74 -4.30
C HIS A 227 -21.56 1.45 -3.14
N ASN A 228 -20.49 0.87 -2.60
CA ASN A 228 -19.75 1.39 -1.47
C ASN A 228 -18.83 2.57 -1.87
N THR A 229 -19.42 3.64 -2.40
CA THR A 229 -18.71 4.83 -2.88
C THR A 229 -18.65 5.94 -1.83
N VAL A 230 -17.74 6.90 -2.01
CA VAL A 230 -17.65 8.11 -1.14
C VAL A 230 -18.92 8.95 -1.14
N LEU A 231 -19.76 8.84 -2.17
CA LEU A 231 -21.02 9.57 -2.27
C LEU A 231 -22.15 8.89 -1.48
N ASN A 232 -22.04 7.57 -1.28
CA ASN A 232 -23.02 6.76 -0.57
C ASN A 232 -22.71 6.59 0.93
N LYS A 233 -21.48 6.92 1.34
CA LYS A 233 -21.06 6.93 2.75
C LYS A 233 -21.37 8.28 3.38
N GLU A 234 -22.24 8.31 4.41
CA GLU A 234 -22.68 9.53 5.06
C GLU A 234 -21.52 10.43 5.50
N LYS A 235 -20.54 9.87 6.24
CA LYS A 235 -19.35 10.60 6.71
C LYS A 235 -18.44 11.10 5.59
N CYS A 236 -18.50 10.49 4.40
CA CYS A 236 -17.62 10.85 3.28
C CYS A 236 -18.18 11.97 2.43
N ARG A 237 -19.52 12.15 2.36
CA ARG A 237 -20.15 13.12 1.45
C ARG A 237 -19.65 14.56 1.64
N ASP A 238 -19.40 14.96 2.89
CA ASP A 238 -18.96 16.31 3.23
C ASP A 238 -17.48 16.39 3.62
N CYS A 239 -16.73 15.26 3.49
CA CYS A 239 -15.31 15.22 3.81
C CYS A 239 -14.48 15.87 2.70
N TRP A 240 -13.64 16.84 3.04
CA TRP A 240 -12.74 17.50 2.08
C TRP A 240 -11.76 16.52 1.41
N ALA A 241 -11.35 15.47 2.14
CA ALA A 241 -10.38 14.47 1.67
C ALA A 241 -11.00 13.37 0.78
N ARG A 242 -12.33 13.33 0.58
CA ARG A 242 -13.03 12.18 -0.01
C ARG A 242 -12.48 11.70 -1.35
N PHE A 243 -12.08 12.61 -2.23
CA PHE A 243 -11.55 12.26 -3.55
C PHE A 243 -10.06 11.93 -3.56
N PHE A 244 -9.37 12.07 -2.45
CA PHE A 244 -8.01 11.60 -2.24
C PHE A 244 -7.98 10.29 -1.45
N CYS A 245 -8.76 10.20 -0.38
CA CYS A 245 -8.95 9.03 0.47
C CYS A 245 -9.73 7.90 -0.23
N SER A 246 -10.71 8.26 -1.07
CA SER A 246 -11.60 7.32 -1.77
C SER A 246 -12.44 6.43 -0.83
N GLY A 247 -12.70 6.88 0.41
CA GLY A 247 -13.65 6.27 1.33
C GLY A 247 -13.08 5.24 2.31
N GLY A 248 -11.75 5.14 2.43
CA GLY A 248 -11.08 4.25 3.38
C GLY A 248 -11.13 2.76 3.01
N CYS A 249 -10.59 1.92 3.88
CA CYS A 249 -10.53 0.47 3.69
C CYS A 249 -11.86 -0.19 4.10
N ALA A 250 -12.51 -0.91 3.17
CA ALA A 250 -13.74 -1.65 3.47
C ALA A 250 -13.52 -2.76 4.52
N ALA A 251 -12.32 -3.36 4.56
CA ALA A 251 -12.01 -4.40 5.54
C ALA A 251 -11.83 -3.84 6.96
N ASN A 252 -11.26 -2.63 7.11
CA ASN A 252 -11.24 -1.93 8.39
C ASN A 252 -12.66 -1.52 8.82
N ALA A 253 -13.44 -0.94 7.91
CA ALA A 253 -14.82 -0.58 8.19
C ALA A 253 -15.62 -1.78 8.72
N GLU A 254 -15.52 -2.93 8.07
CA GLU A 254 -16.14 -4.18 8.51
C GLU A 254 -15.61 -4.66 9.86
N ALA A 255 -14.28 -4.63 10.08
CA ALA A 255 -13.68 -5.14 11.31
C ALA A 255 -14.08 -4.33 12.55
N PHE A 256 -14.22 -3.00 12.39
CA PHE A 256 -14.50 -2.09 13.51
C PHE A 256 -15.98 -1.78 13.70
N HIS A 257 -16.79 -1.82 12.62
CA HIS A 257 -18.20 -1.43 12.66
C HIS A 257 -19.17 -2.52 12.20
N GLY A 258 -18.69 -3.66 11.66
CA GLY A 258 -19.57 -4.68 11.07
C GLY A 258 -20.24 -4.23 9.77
N ASP A 259 -19.80 -3.13 9.18
CA ASP A 259 -20.41 -2.53 7.99
C ASP A 259 -19.38 -1.83 7.12
N ILE A 260 -19.21 -2.29 5.88
CA ILE A 260 -18.25 -1.70 4.91
C ILE A 260 -18.56 -0.25 4.55
N SER A 261 -19.78 0.22 4.79
CA SER A 261 -20.22 1.58 4.47
C SER A 261 -19.86 2.61 5.56
N GLN A 262 -19.44 2.15 6.74
CA GLN A 262 -19.07 3.01 7.85
C GLN A 262 -17.55 3.15 7.97
N PRO A 263 -16.93 4.24 7.47
CA PRO A 263 -15.48 4.39 7.51
C PRO A 263 -14.95 4.38 8.95
N TYR A 264 -13.82 3.72 9.17
CA TYR A 264 -13.15 3.68 10.45
C TYR A 264 -12.54 5.05 10.79
N ASP A 265 -13.00 5.67 11.88
CA ASP A 265 -12.68 7.06 12.21
C ASP A 265 -11.19 7.32 12.40
N MET A 266 -10.47 6.40 13.02
CA MET A 266 -9.03 6.52 13.20
C MET A 266 -8.30 6.54 11.85
N GLU A 267 -8.67 5.65 10.91
CA GLU A 267 -8.13 5.65 9.54
C GLU A 267 -8.42 6.99 8.85
N CYS A 268 -9.65 7.54 9.01
CA CYS A 268 -10.01 8.84 8.47
C CYS A 268 -9.11 9.99 9.00
N GLN A 269 -8.73 9.94 10.26
CA GLN A 269 -7.87 10.97 10.87
C GLN A 269 -6.42 10.83 10.41
N MET A 270 -5.88 9.62 10.35
CA MET A 270 -4.54 9.35 9.80
C MET A 270 -4.46 9.78 8.33
N GLU A 271 -5.46 9.45 7.53
CA GLU A 271 -5.51 9.80 6.11
C GLU A 271 -5.53 11.31 5.89
N ARG A 272 -6.34 12.05 6.64
CA ARG A 272 -6.36 13.53 6.57
C ARG A 272 -5.01 14.12 6.92
N LYS A 273 -4.35 13.64 8.00
CA LYS A 273 -3.01 14.09 8.38
C LYS A 273 -1.98 13.80 7.29
N ARG A 274 -2.01 12.62 6.70
CA ARG A 274 -1.14 12.23 5.59
C ARG A 274 -1.32 13.17 4.38
N LEU A 275 -2.56 13.50 4.03
CA LEU A 275 -2.86 14.43 2.94
C LEU A 275 -2.41 15.86 3.25
N GLU A 276 -2.58 16.35 4.48
CA GLU A 276 -2.03 17.65 4.91
C GLU A 276 -0.52 17.70 4.73
N CYS A 277 0.20 16.65 5.16
CA CYS A 277 1.64 16.54 4.95
C CYS A 277 2.02 16.53 3.45
N ALA A 278 1.30 15.75 2.63
CA ALA A 278 1.53 15.69 1.18
C ALA A 278 1.33 17.05 0.50
N MET A 279 0.29 17.81 0.90
CA MET A 279 0.02 19.16 0.41
C MET A 279 1.13 20.15 0.82
N ALA A 280 1.62 20.06 2.06
CA ALA A 280 2.72 20.90 2.55
C ALA A 280 4.02 20.61 1.79
N ILE A 281 4.34 19.32 1.54
CA ILE A 281 5.49 18.90 0.73
C ILE A 281 5.37 19.47 -0.68
N TYR A 282 4.23 19.28 -1.34
CA TYR A 282 3.97 19.80 -2.68
C TYR A 282 4.14 21.32 -2.78
N ALA A 283 3.55 22.07 -1.84
CA ALA A 283 3.65 23.53 -1.81
C ALA A 283 5.09 24.01 -1.67
N LYS A 284 5.89 23.40 -0.78
CA LYS A 284 7.30 23.74 -0.58
C LYS A 284 8.15 23.40 -1.80
N GLU A 285 7.97 22.22 -2.40
CA GLU A 285 8.71 21.81 -3.61
C GLU A 285 8.34 22.67 -4.82
N ARG A 286 7.07 23.05 -4.99
CA ARG A 286 6.62 23.94 -6.05
C ARG A 286 7.20 25.33 -5.91
N ALA A 287 7.19 25.91 -4.71
CA ALA A 287 7.80 27.22 -4.44
C ALA A 287 9.29 27.21 -4.76
N ALA A 288 10.02 26.17 -4.37
CA ALA A 288 11.46 26.04 -4.67
C ALA A 288 11.73 25.89 -6.18
N ARG A 289 10.86 25.21 -6.92
CA ARG A 289 10.96 25.09 -8.39
C ARG A 289 10.74 26.44 -9.07
N MET A 290 9.68 27.16 -8.68
CA MET A 290 9.37 28.49 -9.24
C MET A 290 10.52 29.48 -9.01
N ALA A 291 11.10 29.51 -7.80
CA ALA A 291 12.25 30.38 -7.51
C ALA A 291 13.48 30.06 -8.37
N LYS A 292 13.74 28.77 -8.66
CA LYS A 292 14.80 28.36 -9.59
C LYS A 292 14.55 28.79 -11.04
N GLU A 293 13.30 28.68 -11.49
CA GLU A 293 12.90 29.09 -12.85
C GLU A 293 12.98 30.61 -13.03
N GLU A 294 12.70 31.41 -12.00
CA GLU A 294 12.86 32.85 -12.00
C GLU A 294 14.33 33.24 -12.05
N ALA A 295 15.16 32.64 -11.19
CA ALA A 295 16.61 32.89 -11.18
C ALA A 295 17.35 32.47 -12.48
N ALA A 296 16.77 31.54 -13.25
CA ALA A 296 17.32 31.10 -14.53
C ALA A 296 16.95 32.03 -15.71
N LYS A 297 16.03 32.98 -15.51
CA LYS A 297 15.60 33.96 -16.50
C LYS A 297 16.35 35.31 -16.37
N GLU A 298 17.02 35.53 -15.25
CA GLU A 298 17.92 36.65 -14.98
C GLU A 298 19.36 36.35 -15.47
#